data_c401fd4da4c41375f0367708fa632d23
#
_entry.id   c401fd4da4c41375f0367708fa632d23
#
_cell.length_a   1.000
_cell.length_b   1.000
_cell.length_c   1.000
_cell.angle_alpha   90.00
_cell.angle_beta   90.00
_cell.angle_gamma   90.00
#
_symmetry.space_group_name_H-M   'P 1'
#
loop_
_entity.id
_entity.type
_entity.pdbx_description
1 polymer ?
#
loop_
_entity_poly.entity_id
_entity_poly.type
_entity_poly.pdbx_seq_one_letter_code
_entity_poly.pdbx_strand_id
1 'polypeptide(L)'
;MKSKITGEGDPLVLLPGGLTGWISWEPFVPLLDRDHKVVLFQLLNVEYGLENKPVPQNYSLSYESRALSASIEELRIEKADFVAWSYGAAITLDFALNHPEKIRSLTLIEPPAIWVLRNKTLLTKELDEDEKKMQELSTKNITEDQLIWFSHFAGFVPTSVDTRTLPQWPLWLQHRQSLRNNIVVFEHTDFLDRLRNFYKPVLLVTGEGTSPFLAEIIKVLGEELPDVRIAKFPGGHAPHIVAQSDFLLRFRDFLISGK
;
A
#
# COMPACT_ATOMS: atom_id res chain seq x y z
N MET A 1 16.19 1.11 1.89
CA MET A 1 15.20 2.16 1.50
C MET A 1 15.56 3.48 2.15
N LYS A 2 15.35 4.63 1.49
CA LYS A 2 15.47 5.95 2.15
C LYS A 2 14.37 6.10 3.20
N SER A 3 14.68 6.77 4.31
CA SER A 3 13.72 7.02 5.38
C SER A 3 13.81 8.43 5.94
N LYS A 4 12.67 8.92 6.45
CA LYS A 4 12.57 10.12 7.28
C LYS A 4 12.12 9.67 8.67
N ILE A 5 12.79 10.16 9.71
CA ILE A 5 12.51 9.76 11.10
C ILE A 5 12.22 11.02 11.90
N THR A 6 11.08 11.04 12.59
CA THR A 6 10.66 12.14 13.46
C THR A 6 9.97 11.60 14.71
N GLY A 7 9.88 12.42 15.75
CA GLY A 7 9.24 12.04 17.01
C GLY A 7 10.06 11.04 17.84
N GLU A 8 9.51 10.70 18.99
CA GLU A 8 10.07 9.76 19.97
C GLU A 8 8.98 8.79 20.44
N GLY A 9 9.37 7.70 21.09
CA GLY A 9 8.45 6.69 21.61
C GLY A 9 8.44 5.40 20.81
N ASP A 10 7.30 4.70 20.81
CA ASP A 10 7.12 3.42 20.11
C ASP A 10 7.25 3.62 18.59
N PRO A 11 8.00 2.75 17.88
CA PRO A 11 8.14 2.87 16.44
C PRO A 11 6.81 2.66 15.70
N LEU A 12 6.50 3.62 14.82
CA LEU A 12 5.41 3.59 13.85
C LEU A 12 5.98 3.71 12.45
N VAL A 13 5.90 2.66 11.68
CA VAL A 13 6.44 2.57 10.32
C VAL A 13 5.35 2.88 9.30
N LEU A 14 5.60 3.86 8.42
CA LEU A 14 4.68 4.28 7.36
C LEU A 14 5.23 3.89 5.99
N LEU A 15 4.43 3.15 5.20
CA LEU A 15 4.72 2.84 3.80
C LEU A 15 3.66 3.46 2.88
N PRO A 16 4.09 4.25 1.88
CA PRO A 16 3.19 4.96 0.98
C PRO A 16 2.68 4.10 -0.18
N GLY A 17 1.78 4.68 -0.98
CA GLY A 17 1.41 4.14 -2.28
C GLY A 17 2.51 4.25 -3.33
N GLY A 18 2.41 3.43 -4.38
CA GLY A 18 3.45 3.26 -5.41
C GLY A 18 3.54 4.37 -6.45
N LEU A 19 2.70 5.42 -6.39
CA LEU A 19 2.75 6.53 -7.33
C LEU A 19 3.60 7.69 -6.78
N THR A 20 3.16 8.32 -5.68
CA THR A 20 3.77 9.54 -5.14
C THR A 20 4.74 9.31 -3.99
N GLY A 21 4.84 8.07 -3.53
CA GLY A 21 5.72 7.71 -2.44
C GLY A 21 5.40 8.45 -1.14
N TRP A 22 6.40 8.74 -0.36
CA TRP A 22 6.28 9.30 0.99
C TRP A 22 5.57 10.66 1.08
N ILE A 23 5.47 11.42 -0.03
CA ILE A 23 4.74 12.70 -0.08
C ILE A 23 3.28 12.50 0.38
N SER A 24 2.67 11.34 0.10
CA SER A 24 1.31 11.03 0.51
C SER A 24 1.12 10.97 2.04
N TRP A 25 2.18 10.67 2.79
CA TRP A 25 2.14 10.59 4.25
C TRP A 25 2.64 11.85 4.96
N GLU A 26 3.33 12.77 4.27
CA GLU A 26 3.85 13.99 4.89
C GLU A 26 2.80 14.79 5.68
N PRO A 27 1.53 14.92 5.24
CA PRO A 27 0.51 15.62 6.03
C PRO A 27 0.12 14.89 7.34
N PHE A 28 0.41 13.60 7.46
CA PHE A 28 0.09 12.80 8.64
C PHE A 28 1.22 12.83 9.68
N VAL A 29 2.46 13.01 9.25
CA VAL A 29 3.64 12.94 10.14
C VAL A 29 3.49 13.85 11.35
N PRO A 30 3.14 15.17 11.26
CA PRO A 30 3.00 16.05 12.42
C PRO A 30 1.85 15.68 13.36
N LEU A 31 0.95 14.79 12.93
CA LEU A 31 -0.18 14.32 13.72
C LEU A 31 0.13 13.01 14.45
N LEU A 32 1.17 12.30 14.02
CA LEU A 32 1.58 10.99 14.53
C LEU A 32 2.87 11.06 15.35
N ASP A 33 3.81 11.96 15.01
CA ASP A 33 5.13 12.07 15.67
C ASP A 33 5.08 12.70 17.06
N ARG A 34 3.90 13.15 17.50
CA ARG A 34 3.66 13.60 18.89
C ARG A 34 3.67 12.45 19.89
N ASP A 35 3.22 11.27 19.42
CA ASP A 35 2.97 10.11 20.27
C ASP A 35 3.86 8.90 19.87
N HIS A 36 4.53 8.98 18.71
CA HIS A 36 5.30 7.88 18.13
C HIS A 36 6.62 8.34 17.53
N LYS A 37 7.61 7.43 17.53
CA LYS A 37 8.77 7.54 16.63
C LYS A 37 8.33 7.12 15.23
N VAL A 38 7.97 8.10 14.40
CA VAL A 38 7.51 7.87 13.02
C VAL A 38 8.72 7.59 12.13
N VAL A 39 8.67 6.47 11.41
CA VAL A 39 9.64 6.06 10.39
C VAL A 39 8.92 5.97 9.05
N LEU A 40 9.08 6.99 8.21
CA LEU A 40 8.47 7.07 6.90
C LEU A 40 9.46 6.63 5.83
N PHE A 41 9.15 5.52 5.15
CA PHE A 41 9.99 4.98 4.07
C PHE A 41 9.60 5.50 2.69
N GLN A 42 10.60 5.63 1.81
CA GLN A 42 10.38 5.77 0.38
C GLN A 42 10.48 4.40 -0.28
N LEU A 43 9.53 4.09 -1.14
CA LEU A 43 9.51 2.85 -1.92
C LEU A 43 10.55 2.90 -3.05
N LEU A 44 11.17 1.77 -3.35
CA LEU A 44 12.19 1.68 -4.39
C LEU A 44 11.59 1.91 -5.79
N ASN A 45 10.36 1.45 -6.07
CA ASN A 45 9.69 1.73 -7.33
C ASN A 45 9.58 3.24 -7.60
N VAL A 46 9.29 4.03 -6.55
CA VAL A 46 9.19 5.49 -6.66
C VAL A 46 10.57 6.11 -6.89
N GLU A 47 11.60 5.65 -6.19
CA GLU A 47 12.97 6.13 -6.40
C GLU A 47 13.44 5.87 -7.83
N TYR A 48 13.29 4.64 -8.33
CA TYR A 48 13.62 4.28 -9.72
C TYR A 48 12.80 5.09 -10.74
N GLY A 49 11.50 5.29 -10.47
CA GLY A 49 10.62 6.08 -11.34
C GLY A 49 11.03 7.55 -11.44
N LEU A 50 11.32 8.20 -10.31
CA LEU A 50 11.77 9.59 -10.26
C LEU A 50 13.12 9.80 -10.95
N GLU A 51 14.04 8.86 -10.81
CA GLU A 51 15.34 8.89 -11.46
C GLU A 51 15.28 8.41 -12.93
N ASN A 52 14.11 8.00 -13.39
CA ASN A 52 13.88 7.37 -14.71
C ASN A 52 14.85 6.20 -14.99
N LYS A 53 15.21 5.47 -13.95
CA LYS A 53 16.10 4.30 -14.02
C LYS A 53 15.31 3.00 -14.18
N PRO A 54 15.88 1.99 -14.84
CA PRO A 54 15.32 0.65 -14.81
C PRO A 54 15.48 0.04 -13.39
N VAL A 55 14.53 -0.79 -13.01
CA VAL A 55 14.67 -1.61 -11.80
C VAL A 55 15.63 -2.78 -12.04
N PRO A 56 16.19 -3.40 -10.99
CA PRO A 56 16.97 -4.63 -11.12
C PRO A 56 16.20 -5.74 -11.84
N GLN A 57 16.91 -6.62 -12.54
CA GLN A 57 16.29 -7.71 -13.31
C GLN A 57 15.43 -8.66 -12.45
N ASN A 58 15.76 -8.83 -11.17
CA ASN A 58 15.02 -9.65 -10.21
C ASN A 58 14.04 -8.84 -9.35
N TYR A 59 13.65 -7.67 -9.81
CA TYR A 59 12.71 -6.82 -9.08
C TYR A 59 11.36 -7.52 -8.97
N SER A 60 10.78 -7.49 -7.77
CA SER A 60 9.52 -8.14 -7.42
C SER A 60 8.95 -7.50 -6.16
N LEU A 61 7.73 -7.83 -5.77
CA LEU A 61 7.17 -7.41 -4.50
C LEU A 61 8.06 -7.84 -3.33
N SER A 62 8.53 -9.10 -3.35
CA SER A 62 9.45 -9.62 -2.33
C SER A 62 10.85 -8.98 -2.37
N TYR A 63 11.27 -8.38 -3.49
CA TYR A 63 12.49 -7.56 -3.53
C TYR A 63 12.32 -6.29 -2.68
N GLU A 64 11.20 -5.59 -2.83
CA GLU A 64 10.85 -4.42 -1.99
C GLU A 64 10.72 -4.81 -0.50
N SER A 65 10.05 -5.92 -0.22
CA SER A 65 9.87 -6.45 1.14
C SER A 65 11.22 -6.80 1.81
N ARG A 66 12.16 -7.41 1.09
CA ARG A 66 13.53 -7.63 1.60
C ARG A 66 14.29 -6.33 1.83
N ALA A 67 14.11 -5.33 0.97
CA ALA A 67 14.71 -4.00 1.17
C ALA A 67 14.12 -3.31 2.41
N LEU A 68 12.82 -3.48 2.69
CA LEU A 68 12.19 -3.04 3.92
C LEU A 68 12.80 -3.75 5.13
N SER A 69 12.93 -5.09 5.09
CA SER A 69 13.55 -5.89 6.16
C SER A 69 14.95 -5.40 6.49
N ALA A 70 15.81 -5.24 5.49
CA ALA A 70 17.17 -4.73 5.67
C ALA A 70 17.19 -3.33 6.31
N SER A 71 16.23 -2.44 5.91
CA SER A 71 16.14 -1.10 6.49
C SER A 71 15.64 -1.11 7.94
N ILE A 72 14.71 -1.99 8.29
CA ILE A 72 14.23 -2.20 9.67
C ILE A 72 15.37 -2.70 10.57
N GLU A 73 16.21 -3.62 10.06
CA GLU A 73 17.38 -4.12 10.76
C GLU A 73 18.46 -3.03 10.97
N GLU A 74 18.78 -2.27 9.91
CA GLU A 74 19.73 -1.16 9.95
C GLU A 74 19.34 -0.11 10.99
N LEU A 75 18.03 0.22 11.08
CA LEU A 75 17.47 1.13 12.06
C LEU A 75 17.31 0.51 13.46
N ARG A 76 17.67 -0.77 13.64
CA ARG A 76 17.56 -1.54 14.89
C ARG A 76 16.15 -1.50 15.49
N ILE A 77 15.13 -1.59 14.61
CA ILE A 77 13.74 -1.67 15.02
C ILE A 77 13.45 -3.16 15.33
N GLU A 78 13.25 -3.46 16.59
CA GLU A 78 12.95 -4.83 17.02
C GLU A 78 11.50 -5.19 16.71
N LYS A 79 10.56 -4.28 16.99
CA LYS A 79 9.13 -4.45 16.77
C LYS A 79 8.46 -3.10 16.57
N ALA A 80 7.51 -2.99 15.66
CA ALA A 80 6.80 -1.75 15.34
C ALA A 80 5.31 -1.97 15.01
N ASP A 81 4.56 -0.88 15.08
CA ASP A 81 3.27 -0.75 14.41
C ASP A 81 3.51 -0.32 12.96
N PHE A 82 2.82 -0.96 12.02
CA PHE A 82 2.95 -0.67 10.60
C PHE A 82 1.65 -0.10 10.04
N VAL A 83 1.74 0.96 9.27
CA VAL A 83 0.64 1.52 8.48
C VAL A 83 1.09 1.65 7.05
N ALA A 84 0.36 1.00 6.16
CA ALA A 84 0.76 0.95 4.76
C ALA A 84 -0.43 1.12 3.83
N TRP A 85 -0.21 1.81 2.71
CA TRP A 85 -1.23 2.13 1.73
C TRP A 85 -0.89 1.54 0.36
N SER A 86 -1.90 0.94 -0.31
CA SER A 86 -1.82 0.52 -1.70
C SER A 86 -0.62 -0.41 -1.95
N TYR A 87 0.24 -0.08 -2.89
CA TYR A 87 1.46 -0.84 -3.20
C TYR A 87 2.33 -1.08 -1.96
N GLY A 88 2.52 -0.05 -1.11
CA GLY A 88 3.20 -0.22 0.17
C GLY A 88 2.49 -1.20 1.10
N ALA A 89 1.16 -1.28 1.04
CA ALA A 89 0.41 -2.26 1.84
C ALA A 89 0.64 -3.69 1.36
N ALA A 90 0.78 -3.93 0.05
CA ALA A 90 1.16 -5.24 -0.47
C ALA A 90 2.57 -5.65 -0.05
N ILE A 91 3.54 -4.71 -0.12
CA ILE A 91 4.92 -4.92 0.37
C ILE A 91 4.93 -5.24 1.86
N THR A 92 4.16 -4.48 2.64
CA THR A 92 4.12 -4.65 4.10
C THR A 92 3.44 -5.95 4.50
N LEU A 93 2.44 -6.40 3.75
CA LEU A 93 1.82 -7.72 3.97
C LEU A 93 2.83 -8.84 3.72
N ASP A 94 3.57 -8.83 2.61
CA ASP A 94 4.64 -9.81 2.34
C ASP A 94 5.71 -9.78 3.43
N PHE A 95 6.15 -8.59 3.86
CA PHE A 95 7.08 -8.43 4.98
C PHE A 95 6.53 -9.02 6.27
N ALA A 96 5.29 -8.69 6.64
CA ALA A 96 4.67 -9.13 7.89
C ALA A 96 4.50 -10.65 7.95
N LEU A 97 4.14 -11.28 6.82
CA LEU A 97 4.04 -12.74 6.73
C LEU A 97 5.41 -13.42 6.81
N ASN A 98 6.49 -12.78 6.40
CA ASN A 98 7.87 -13.31 6.51
C ASN A 98 8.52 -13.02 7.88
N HIS A 99 8.12 -11.94 8.55
CA HIS A 99 8.70 -11.45 9.81
C HIS A 99 7.63 -11.10 10.85
N PRO A 100 6.73 -12.04 11.23
CA PRO A 100 5.64 -11.75 12.16
C PRO A 100 6.14 -11.30 13.55
N GLU A 101 7.35 -11.66 13.94
CA GLU A 101 7.99 -11.20 15.19
C GLU A 101 8.26 -9.69 15.20
N LYS A 102 8.46 -9.07 14.03
CA LYS A 102 8.68 -7.63 13.87
C LYS A 102 7.39 -6.81 13.96
N ILE A 103 6.22 -7.47 13.88
CA ILE A 103 4.92 -6.80 13.83
C ILE A 103 4.30 -6.71 15.24
N ARG A 104 4.00 -5.48 15.69
CA ARG A 104 3.15 -5.22 16.86
C ARG A 104 1.69 -5.21 16.41
N SER A 105 1.36 -4.37 15.45
CA SER A 105 0.08 -4.32 14.76
C SER A 105 0.28 -3.94 13.28
N LEU A 106 -0.71 -4.24 12.46
CA LEU A 106 -0.65 -4.02 11.02
C LEU A 106 -1.91 -3.29 10.54
N THR A 107 -1.76 -2.11 9.96
CA THR A 107 -2.84 -1.39 9.28
C THR A 107 -2.58 -1.39 7.78
N LEU A 108 -3.47 -2.03 7.03
CA LEU A 108 -3.40 -2.15 5.57
C LEU A 108 -4.54 -1.36 4.94
N ILE A 109 -4.20 -0.33 4.18
CA ILE A 109 -5.15 0.53 3.49
C ILE A 109 -5.17 0.14 2.01
N GLU A 110 -6.29 -0.43 1.55
CA GLU A 110 -6.49 -0.79 0.14
C GLU A 110 -5.32 -1.62 -0.46
N PRO A 111 -4.90 -2.74 0.17
CA PRO A 111 -3.78 -3.54 -0.31
C PRO A 111 -4.12 -4.28 -1.61
N PRO A 112 -3.37 -4.13 -2.71
CA PRO A 112 -3.60 -4.89 -3.94
C PRO A 112 -3.00 -6.31 -3.86
N ALA A 113 -3.46 -7.11 -2.91
CA ALA A 113 -3.04 -8.49 -2.68
C ALA A 113 -3.74 -9.45 -3.68
N ILE A 114 -3.51 -9.28 -4.99
CA ILE A 114 -4.19 -10.01 -6.08
C ILE A 114 -4.11 -11.54 -5.89
N TRP A 115 -3.01 -12.03 -5.31
CA TRP A 115 -2.79 -13.45 -5.07
C TRP A 115 -3.90 -14.11 -4.21
N VAL A 116 -4.56 -13.36 -3.31
CA VAL A 116 -5.66 -13.95 -2.51
C VAL A 116 -6.87 -14.28 -3.39
N LEU A 117 -7.13 -13.46 -4.43
CA LEU A 117 -8.18 -13.72 -5.40
C LEU A 117 -7.84 -14.95 -6.26
N ARG A 118 -6.58 -15.11 -6.66
CA ARG A 118 -6.12 -16.30 -7.39
C ARG A 118 -6.32 -17.57 -6.56
N ASN A 119 -5.93 -17.55 -5.29
CA ASN A 119 -6.10 -18.69 -4.39
C ASN A 119 -7.57 -19.07 -4.18
N LYS A 120 -8.50 -18.10 -4.22
CA LYS A 120 -9.95 -18.31 -4.10
C LYS A 120 -10.65 -18.54 -5.44
N THR A 121 -9.94 -18.51 -6.57
CA THR A 121 -10.51 -18.60 -7.92
C THR A 121 -11.55 -17.49 -8.19
N LEU A 122 -11.26 -16.27 -7.69
CA LEU A 122 -12.13 -15.09 -7.78
C LEU A 122 -11.64 -14.04 -8.80
N LEU A 123 -10.65 -14.39 -9.64
CA LEU A 123 -10.24 -13.49 -10.73
C LEU A 123 -11.36 -13.33 -11.75
N THR A 124 -11.58 -12.10 -12.17
CA THR A 124 -12.54 -11.78 -13.23
C THR A 124 -11.82 -11.55 -14.56
N LYS A 125 -12.56 -11.66 -15.66
CA LYS A 125 -12.00 -11.37 -16.99
C LYS A 125 -11.53 -9.92 -17.12
N GLU A 126 -12.24 -9.00 -16.47
CA GLU A 126 -11.89 -7.58 -16.43
C GLU A 126 -10.53 -7.39 -15.73
N LEU A 127 -10.29 -8.07 -14.62
CA LEU A 127 -9.02 -8.01 -13.90
C LEU A 127 -7.87 -8.63 -14.71
N ASP A 128 -8.14 -9.70 -15.47
CA ASP A 128 -7.15 -10.29 -16.40
C ASP A 128 -6.79 -9.32 -17.54
N GLU A 129 -7.75 -8.53 -18.03
CA GLU A 129 -7.50 -7.48 -19.03
C GLU A 129 -6.70 -6.32 -18.44
N ASP A 130 -6.99 -5.94 -17.20
CA ASP A 130 -6.25 -4.89 -16.49
C ASP A 130 -4.81 -5.34 -16.15
N GLU A 131 -4.58 -6.62 -15.85
CA GLU A 131 -3.24 -7.18 -15.71
C GLU A 131 -2.42 -7.01 -16.99
N LYS A 132 -3.00 -7.28 -18.17
CA LYS A 132 -2.32 -7.06 -19.47
C LYS A 132 -1.96 -5.60 -19.68
N LYS A 133 -2.85 -4.67 -19.35
CA LYS A 133 -2.56 -3.23 -19.42
C LYS A 133 -1.44 -2.85 -18.45
N MET A 134 -1.44 -3.39 -17.24
CA MET A 134 -0.35 -3.18 -16.28
C MET A 134 0.99 -3.71 -16.81
N GLN A 135 1.02 -4.84 -17.51
CA GLN A 135 2.22 -5.34 -18.17
C GLN A 135 2.74 -4.39 -19.25
N GLU A 136 1.85 -3.78 -20.03
CA GLU A 136 2.25 -2.76 -21.02
C GLU A 136 2.92 -1.55 -20.38
N LEU A 137 2.48 -1.14 -19.16
CA LEU A 137 3.11 -0.05 -18.42
C LEU A 137 4.56 -0.37 -18.01
N SER A 138 4.89 -1.65 -17.77
CA SER A 138 6.21 -2.04 -17.30
C SER A 138 7.31 -1.90 -18.36
N THR A 139 6.95 -1.83 -19.64
CA THR A 139 7.89 -1.89 -20.78
C THR A 139 8.25 -0.53 -21.39
N LYS A 140 7.52 0.54 -21.09
CA LYS A 140 7.64 1.85 -21.75
C LYS A 140 7.54 3.00 -20.74
N ASN A 141 7.88 4.21 -21.20
CA ASN A 141 7.58 5.42 -20.46
C ASN A 141 6.06 5.60 -20.36
N ILE A 142 5.58 5.82 -19.15
CA ILE A 142 4.16 6.01 -18.87
C ILE A 142 3.69 7.31 -19.49
N THR A 143 2.67 7.23 -20.34
CA THR A 143 1.99 8.38 -20.94
C THR A 143 0.94 8.99 -20.00
N GLU A 144 0.42 10.16 -20.36
CA GLU A 144 -0.68 10.78 -19.62
C GLU A 144 -1.95 9.92 -19.66
N ASP A 145 -2.30 9.36 -20.82
CA ASP A 145 -3.48 8.50 -20.96
C ASP A 145 -3.38 7.24 -20.12
N GLN A 146 -2.19 6.65 -20.03
CA GLN A 146 -1.93 5.51 -19.15
C GLN A 146 -2.04 5.88 -17.65
N LEU A 147 -1.59 7.07 -17.27
CA LEU A 147 -1.77 7.59 -15.90
C LEU A 147 -3.26 7.82 -15.58
N ILE A 148 -4.02 8.39 -16.54
CA ILE A 148 -5.48 8.56 -16.40
C ILE A 148 -6.15 7.20 -16.23
N TRP A 149 -5.87 6.24 -17.11
CA TRP A 149 -6.39 4.89 -16.99
C TRP A 149 -6.08 4.29 -15.61
N PHE A 150 -4.83 4.36 -15.16
CA PHE A 150 -4.42 3.84 -13.85
C PHE A 150 -5.18 4.51 -12.70
N SER A 151 -5.43 5.82 -12.77
CA SER A 151 -6.16 6.55 -11.73
C SER A 151 -7.60 6.07 -11.57
N HIS A 152 -8.24 5.68 -12.68
CA HIS A 152 -9.59 5.09 -12.67
C HIS A 152 -9.55 3.62 -12.23
N PHE A 153 -8.64 2.82 -12.79
CA PHE A 153 -8.45 1.41 -12.43
C PHE A 153 -8.23 1.21 -10.94
N ALA A 154 -7.29 1.96 -10.36
CA ALA A 154 -6.99 1.88 -8.94
C ALA A 154 -8.08 2.48 -8.03
N GLY A 155 -9.09 3.17 -8.61
CA GLY A 155 -10.18 3.78 -7.83
C GLY A 155 -9.80 5.09 -7.13
N PHE A 156 -8.76 5.79 -7.60
CA PHE A 156 -8.45 7.15 -7.11
C PHE A 156 -9.49 8.15 -7.56
N VAL A 157 -9.99 7.99 -8.78
CA VAL A 157 -10.88 8.93 -9.44
C VAL A 157 -12.03 8.17 -10.09
N PRO A 158 -13.29 8.58 -9.87
CA PRO A 158 -14.42 8.03 -10.62
C PRO A 158 -14.24 8.24 -12.14
N THR A 159 -14.68 7.28 -12.95
CA THR A 159 -14.56 7.35 -14.42
C THR A 159 -15.30 8.53 -15.06
N SER A 160 -16.25 9.13 -14.32
CA SER A 160 -16.99 10.33 -14.74
C SER A 160 -16.22 11.63 -14.56
N VAL A 161 -15.05 11.61 -13.90
CA VAL A 161 -14.25 12.80 -13.57
C VAL A 161 -13.00 12.83 -14.44
N ASP A 162 -12.73 13.97 -15.08
CA ASP A 162 -11.44 14.17 -15.77
C ASP A 162 -10.32 14.34 -14.75
N THR A 163 -9.46 13.33 -14.66
CA THR A 163 -8.31 13.28 -13.74
C THR A 163 -7.41 14.52 -13.84
N ARG A 164 -7.29 15.13 -15.03
CA ARG A 164 -6.46 16.31 -15.29
C ARG A 164 -6.94 17.57 -14.56
N THR A 165 -8.21 17.60 -14.14
CA THR A 165 -8.78 18.74 -13.39
C THR A 165 -8.45 18.73 -11.91
N LEU A 166 -7.86 17.66 -11.41
CA LEU A 166 -7.58 17.50 -9.99
C LEU A 166 -6.33 18.28 -9.57
N PRO A 167 -6.31 18.89 -8.38
CA PRO A 167 -5.14 19.60 -7.86
C PRO A 167 -3.87 18.74 -7.79
N GLN A 168 -4.02 17.43 -7.62
CA GLN A 168 -2.93 16.46 -7.54
C GLN A 168 -2.31 16.09 -8.90
N TRP A 169 -2.97 16.43 -10.01
CA TRP A 169 -2.54 16.02 -11.36
C TRP A 169 -1.08 16.37 -11.68
N PRO A 170 -0.57 17.60 -11.44
CA PRO A 170 0.82 17.92 -11.71
C PRO A 170 1.82 17.02 -10.97
N LEU A 171 1.53 16.71 -9.72
CA LEU A 171 2.35 15.80 -8.91
C LEU A 171 2.29 14.37 -9.46
N TRP A 172 1.11 13.85 -9.79
CA TRP A 172 0.95 12.52 -10.37
C TRP A 172 1.68 12.40 -11.72
N LEU A 173 1.57 13.42 -12.56
CA LEU A 173 2.25 13.47 -13.85
C LEU A 173 3.78 13.44 -13.69
N GLN A 174 4.32 14.16 -12.70
CA GLN A 174 5.74 14.13 -12.37
C GLN A 174 6.20 12.74 -11.94
N HIS A 175 5.38 12.03 -11.16
CA HIS A 175 5.70 10.72 -10.56
C HIS A 175 5.28 9.52 -11.43
N ARG A 176 4.64 9.71 -12.58
CA ARG A 176 4.02 8.64 -13.36
C ARG A 176 4.93 7.47 -13.68
N GLN A 177 6.26 7.71 -13.83
CA GLN A 177 7.21 6.64 -14.16
C GLN A 177 7.36 5.59 -13.04
N SER A 178 6.93 5.89 -11.82
CA SER A 178 6.89 4.95 -10.70
C SER A 178 5.92 3.78 -10.97
N LEU A 179 4.91 3.98 -11.82
CA LEU A 179 3.92 2.95 -12.16
C LEU A 179 4.49 1.79 -12.97
N ARG A 180 5.62 1.97 -13.66
CA ARG A 180 6.27 0.92 -14.48
C ARG A 180 6.51 -0.39 -13.72
N ASN A 181 6.69 -0.30 -12.41
CA ASN A 181 7.07 -1.44 -11.59
C ASN A 181 5.90 -2.01 -10.78
N ASN A 182 4.71 -1.41 -10.88
CA ASN A 182 3.56 -1.83 -10.08
C ASN A 182 2.94 -3.15 -10.55
N ILE A 183 3.32 -3.66 -11.74
CA ILE A 183 2.89 -4.98 -12.23
C ILE A 183 3.23 -6.11 -11.25
N VAL A 184 4.28 -5.98 -10.46
CA VAL A 184 4.73 -7.04 -9.52
C VAL A 184 3.66 -7.43 -8.48
N VAL A 185 2.61 -6.62 -8.25
CA VAL A 185 1.48 -7.02 -7.39
C VAL A 185 0.64 -8.11 -8.04
N PHE A 186 0.58 -8.15 -9.38
CA PHE A 186 -0.08 -9.22 -10.12
C PHE A 186 0.80 -10.47 -10.22
N GLU A 187 2.10 -10.31 -10.30
CA GLU A 187 3.06 -11.42 -10.40
C GLU A 187 3.31 -12.12 -9.06
N HIS A 188 3.05 -11.42 -7.96
CA HIS A 188 3.28 -11.97 -6.63
C HIS A 188 2.36 -13.15 -6.31
N THR A 189 2.92 -14.17 -5.68
CA THR A 189 2.20 -15.37 -5.25
C THR A 189 2.49 -15.67 -3.79
N ASP A 190 1.47 -16.07 -3.05
CA ASP A 190 1.58 -16.56 -1.67
C ASP A 190 0.42 -17.52 -1.36
N PHE A 191 0.33 -18.03 -0.14
CA PHE A 191 -0.64 -19.03 0.29
C PHE A 191 -1.54 -18.50 1.42
N LEU A 192 -2.83 -18.81 1.35
CA LEU A 192 -3.81 -18.39 2.35
C LEU A 192 -3.50 -18.92 3.76
N ASP A 193 -2.84 -20.07 3.86
CA ASP A 193 -2.46 -20.62 5.17
C ASP A 193 -1.52 -19.70 5.95
N ARG A 194 -0.72 -18.87 5.26
CA ARG A 194 0.11 -17.87 5.94
C ARG A 194 -0.73 -16.77 6.59
N LEU A 195 -1.83 -16.36 5.96
CA LEU A 195 -2.79 -15.41 6.56
C LEU A 195 -3.46 -16.05 7.79
N ARG A 196 -3.92 -17.29 7.67
CA ARG A 196 -4.59 -18.04 8.77
C ARG A 196 -3.69 -18.24 9.99
N ASN A 197 -2.38 -18.25 9.78
CA ASN A 197 -1.37 -18.38 10.83
C ASN A 197 -0.77 -17.04 11.28
N PHE A 198 -1.31 -15.91 10.84
CA PHE A 198 -0.86 -14.58 11.21
C PHE A 198 -1.73 -14.02 12.35
N TYR A 199 -1.33 -14.25 13.60
CA TYR A 199 -2.08 -13.90 14.82
C TYR A 199 -1.76 -12.50 15.37
N LYS A 200 -1.31 -11.58 14.54
CA LYS A 200 -1.11 -10.17 14.96
C LYS A 200 -2.37 -9.37 14.67
N PRO A 201 -2.67 -8.34 15.49
CA PRO A 201 -3.80 -7.46 15.23
C PRO A 201 -3.69 -6.78 13.85
N VAL A 202 -4.74 -6.87 13.05
CA VAL A 202 -4.81 -6.24 11.72
C VAL A 202 -6.00 -5.30 11.63
N LEU A 203 -5.77 -4.08 11.12
CA LEU A 203 -6.80 -3.17 10.69
C LEU A 203 -6.78 -3.09 9.16
N LEU A 204 -7.83 -3.57 8.51
CA LEU A 204 -8.06 -3.37 7.09
C LEU A 204 -8.86 -2.09 6.89
N VAL A 205 -8.40 -1.22 6.01
CA VAL A 205 -9.06 0.05 5.70
C VAL A 205 -9.45 0.07 4.23
N THR A 206 -10.71 0.42 3.95
CA THR A 206 -11.25 0.49 2.59
C THR A 206 -12.12 1.72 2.39
N GLY A 207 -12.22 2.17 1.13
CA GLY A 207 -13.10 3.27 0.72
C GLY A 207 -14.51 2.80 0.37
N GLU A 208 -15.51 3.68 0.55
CA GLU A 208 -16.89 3.41 0.11
C GLU A 208 -17.00 3.29 -1.42
N GLY A 209 -16.15 4.02 -2.14
CA GLY A 209 -16.06 4.01 -3.60
C GLY A 209 -14.83 3.26 -4.13
N THR A 210 -14.32 2.26 -3.39
CA THR A 210 -13.19 1.45 -3.83
C THR A 210 -13.52 0.62 -5.08
N SER A 211 -12.49 0.23 -5.83
CA SER A 211 -12.69 -0.64 -7.01
C SER A 211 -13.16 -2.03 -6.60
N PRO A 212 -13.95 -2.72 -7.46
CA PRO A 212 -14.54 -4.03 -7.13
C PRO A 212 -13.50 -5.08 -6.71
N PHE A 213 -12.34 -5.14 -7.37
CA PHE A 213 -11.32 -6.13 -7.03
C PHE A 213 -10.65 -5.85 -5.67
N LEU A 214 -10.45 -4.58 -5.30
CA LEU A 214 -9.93 -4.23 -3.97
C LEU A 214 -10.96 -4.53 -2.87
N ALA A 215 -12.24 -4.27 -3.12
CA ALA A 215 -13.30 -4.66 -2.19
C ALA A 215 -13.31 -6.17 -1.93
N GLU A 216 -13.15 -6.99 -2.98
CA GLU A 216 -13.10 -8.44 -2.84
C GLU A 216 -11.81 -8.91 -2.14
N ILE A 217 -10.67 -8.25 -2.38
CA ILE A 217 -9.42 -8.51 -1.63
C ILE A 217 -9.62 -8.24 -0.13
N ILE A 218 -10.21 -7.09 0.23
CA ILE A 218 -10.50 -6.75 1.64
C ILE A 218 -11.39 -7.81 2.29
N LYS A 219 -12.41 -8.29 1.57
CA LYS A 219 -13.30 -9.34 2.05
C LYS A 219 -12.54 -10.64 2.30
N VAL A 220 -11.73 -11.11 1.33
CA VAL A 220 -10.94 -12.35 1.49
C VAL A 220 -9.94 -12.23 2.63
N LEU A 221 -9.22 -11.10 2.72
CA LEU A 221 -8.30 -10.86 3.85
C LEU A 221 -9.04 -10.86 5.20
N GLY A 222 -10.26 -10.28 5.24
CA GLY A 222 -11.11 -10.28 6.43
C GLY A 222 -11.61 -11.68 6.84
N GLU A 223 -11.77 -12.58 5.87
CA GLU A 223 -12.17 -13.98 6.12
C GLU A 223 -10.98 -14.86 6.57
N GLU A 224 -9.78 -14.58 6.10
CA GLU A 224 -8.60 -15.44 6.29
C GLU A 224 -7.72 -15.02 7.48
N LEU A 225 -7.75 -13.76 7.91
CA LEU A 225 -6.94 -13.27 9.04
C LEU A 225 -7.65 -13.53 10.38
N PRO A 226 -6.99 -14.15 11.38
CA PRO A 226 -7.62 -14.52 12.65
C PRO A 226 -8.00 -13.34 13.56
N ASP A 227 -7.18 -12.27 13.59
CA ASP A 227 -7.40 -11.08 14.41
C ASP A 227 -7.45 -9.84 13.51
N VAL A 228 -8.63 -9.60 12.94
CA VAL A 228 -8.85 -8.55 11.95
C VAL A 228 -10.05 -7.67 12.29
N ARG A 229 -9.87 -6.36 12.08
CA ARG A 229 -10.94 -5.37 12.08
C ARG A 229 -10.99 -4.69 10.73
N ILE A 230 -12.19 -4.38 10.26
CA ILE A 230 -12.39 -3.67 8.99
C ILE A 230 -12.98 -2.30 9.28
N ALA A 231 -12.39 -1.26 8.73
CA ALA A 231 -12.90 0.11 8.77
C ALA A 231 -13.15 0.63 7.35
N LYS A 232 -14.33 1.21 7.13
CA LYS A 232 -14.73 1.76 5.84
C LYS A 232 -14.95 3.27 5.99
N PHE A 233 -14.38 4.04 5.07
CA PHE A 233 -14.47 5.51 5.08
C PHE A 233 -14.93 6.05 3.73
N PRO A 234 -15.42 7.30 3.67
CA PRO A 234 -15.68 8.02 2.42
C PRO A 234 -14.44 8.02 1.50
N GLY A 235 -14.69 8.06 0.19
CA GLY A 235 -13.66 8.08 -0.83
C GLY A 235 -13.45 6.72 -1.51
N GLY A 236 -12.52 6.70 -2.48
CA GLY A 236 -12.10 5.50 -3.20
C GLY A 236 -10.81 4.91 -2.61
N HIS A 237 -9.79 4.74 -3.47
CA HIS A 237 -8.50 4.10 -3.12
C HIS A 237 -7.66 4.83 -2.06
N ALA A 238 -7.97 6.08 -1.72
CA ALA A 238 -7.26 6.87 -0.69
C ALA A 238 -8.19 7.34 0.45
N PRO A 239 -8.95 6.42 1.11
CA PRO A 239 -9.94 6.79 2.11
C PRO A 239 -9.33 7.50 3.32
N HIS A 240 -8.12 7.15 3.72
CA HIS A 240 -7.37 7.78 4.80
C HIS A 240 -7.01 9.25 4.53
N ILE A 241 -6.86 9.63 3.25
CA ILE A 241 -6.61 11.03 2.85
C ILE A 241 -7.93 11.80 2.82
N VAL A 242 -8.99 11.22 2.24
CA VAL A 242 -10.30 11.84 2.11
C VAL A 242 -10.96 12.06 3.48
N ALA A 243 -10.90 11.08 4.37
CA ALA A 243 -11.47 11.10 5.71
C ALA A 243 -10.38 11.11 6.79
N GLN A 244 -9.38 12.00 6.68
CA GLN A 244 -8.17 11.99 7.50
C GLN A 244 -8.45 11.97 9.00
N SER A 245 -9.36 12.82 9.49
CA SER A 245 -9.67 12.91 10.92
C SER A 245 -10.31 11.63 11.46
N ASP A 246 -11.27 11.06 10.72
CA ASP A 246 -11.98 9.84 11.12
C ASP A 246 -11.05 8.63 11.06
N PHE A 247 -10.20 8.58 10.03
CA PHE A 247 -9.16 7.56 9.92
C PHE A 247 -8.21 7.61 11.13
N LEU A 248 -7.67 8.78 11.46
CA LEU A 248 -6.75 8.94 12.60
C LEU A 248 -7.39 8.57 13.92
N LEU A 249 -8.66 8.93 14.13
CA LEU A 249 -9.40 8.53 15.33
C LEU A 249 -9.49 7.01 15.43
N ARG A 250 -9.96 6.35 14.35
CA ARG A 250 -10.12 4.89 14.30
C ARG A 250 -8.79 4.16 14.42
N PHE A 251 -7.75 4.70 13.80
CA PHE A 251 -6.40 4.16 13.87
C PHE A 251 -5.83 4.21 15.30
N ARG A 252 -5.98 5.35 16.01
CA ARG A 252 -5.56 5.47 17.41
C ARG A 252 -6.30 4.50 18.33
N ASP A 253 -7.62 4.36 18.16
CA ASP A 253 -8.41 3.39 18.91
C ASP A 253 -7.92 1.96 18.67
N PHE A 254 -7.54 1.63 17.44
CA PHE A 254 -6.97 0.33 17.10
C PHE A 254 -5.64 0.09 17.80
N LEU A 255 -4.71 1.06 17.78
CA LEU A 255 -3.41 0.94 18.45
C LEU A 255 -3.53 0.76 19.96
N ILE A 256 -4.51 1.41 20.60
CA ILE A 256 -4.75 1.29 22.05
C ILE A 256 -5.33 -0.08 22.40
N SER A 257 -6.27 -0.56 21.60
CA SER A 257 -7.01 -1.80 21.88
C SER A 257 -6.28 -3.08 21.42
N GLY A 258 -5.20 -2.97 20.66
CA GLY A 258 -4.32 -4.07 20.26
C GLY A 258 -3.11 -4.28 21.16
N LYS A 259 -3.00 -3.46 22.22
CA LYS A 259 -2.04 -3.63 23.32
C LYS A 259 -2.70 -4.46 24.42
#